data_547e8e97f17b137051d8e6ead1d8b18a
#
_entry.id   547e8e97f17b137051d8e6ead1d8b18a
#
_cell.length_a   1.000
_cell.length_b   1.000
_cell.length_c   1.000
_cell.angle_alpha   90.00
_cell.angle_beta   90.00
_cell.angle_gamma   90.00
#
_symmetry.space_group_name_H-M   'P 1'
#
loop_
_entity.id
_entity.type
_entity.pdbx_description
1 polymer ?
#
loop_
_entity_poly.entity_id
_entity_poly.type
_entity_poly.pdbx_seq_one_letter_code
_entity_poly.pdbx_strand_id
1 'polypeptide(L)'
;IGQESCAKYIKEAGKNAKIGSFLTGTELMEKRATVGKLTTSSSTFDELLGGGVETQSITEFYGQYGSGKTQFMLQLAVNAQLPVEQGGLGGEVAIIDTENTFRPERIISMAKALELDPDEVLSKIHVGRAYNSHQQMLMVKKVKEIAKEKPIKMLAVDSLTGAFRAEYIGRGTLAERQGKINAHMSALARFGDLHNAAVVVTNQVSSNPAAFFGDPTKPIGGNIVGHTSKFRIYLRRGKAGRRVCRLVDSPHLPENEALVSITEDGIRDG
;
A
#
# COMPACT_ATOMS: atom_id res chain seq x y z
N ILE A 1 -6.54 39.81 -5.13
CA ILE A 1 -6.16 39.68 -3.71
C ILE A 1 -4.70 40.10 -3.62
N GLY A 2 -4.42 41.21 -2.87
CA GLY A 2 -3.06 41.77 -2.78
C GLY A 2 -2.06 40.84 -2.09
N GLN A 3 -0.76 40.99 -2.38
CA GLN A 3 0.32 40.18 -1.83
C GLN A 3 0.30 40.13 -0.29
N GLU A 4 -0.08 41.23 0.37
CA GLU A 4 -0.22 41.31 1.84
C GLU A 4 -1.36 40.41 2.38
N SER A 5 -2.49 40.34 1.67
CA SER A 5 -3.60 39.47 2.05
C SER A 5 -3.22 37.98 1.89
N CYS A 6 -2.49 37.60 0.81
CA CYS A 6 -1.95 36.27 0.65
C CYS A 6 -0.98 35.89 1.76
N ALA A 7 -0.06 36.78 2.11
CA ALA A 7 0.91 36.54 3.20
C ALA A 7 0.20 36.39 4.56
N LYS A 8 -0.86 37.15 4.83
CA LYS A 8 -1.67 37.03 6.03
C LYS A 8 -2.43 35.69 6.10
N TYR A 9 -3.05 35.25 4.98
CA TYR A 9 -3.73 33.95 4.90
C TYR A 9 -2.75 32.78 5.03
N ILE A 10 -1.55 32.87 4.44
CA ILE A 10 -0.49 31.85 4.60
C ILE A 10 -0.01 31.79 6.07
N LYS A 11 0.14 32.96 6.72
CA LYS A 11 0.55 33.04 8.12
C LYS A 11 -0.52 32.54 9.08
N GLU A 12 -1.80 32.79 8.84
CA GLU A 12 -2.92 32.28 9.60
C GLU A 12 -3.14 30.78 9.35
N ALA A 13 -3.06 30.30 8.12
CA ALA A 13 -3.09 28.89 7.78
C ALA A 13 -1.91 28.13 8.42
N GLY A 14 -0.73 28.75 8.47
CA GLY A 14 0.44 28.18 9.16
C GLY A 14 0.33 28.16 10.68
N LYS A 15 -0.46 29.05 11.30
CA LYS A 15 -0.76 29.01 12.73
C LYS A 15 -1.78 27.94 13.10
N ASN A 16 -2.76 27.69 12.22
CA ASN A 16 -3.82 26.69 12.44
C ASN A 16 -3.44 25.28 11.96
N ALA A 17 -2.56 25.18 10.97
CA ALA A 17 -1.92 23.92 10.63
C ALA A 17 -0.64 23.82 11.46
N LYS A 18 -0.55 22.82 12.35
CA LYS A 18 0.71 22.45 13.05
C LYS A 18 1.76 21.90 12.05
N ILE A 19 1.90 22.59 10.89
CA ILE A 19 2.85 22.25 9.85
C ILE A 19 4.21 22.76 10.32
N GLY A 20 5.13 21.85 10.63
CA GLY A 20 6.51 22.16 10.99
C GLY A 20 6.76 22.40 12.48
N SER A 21 5.86 22.02 13.39
CA SER A 21 6.19 22.00 14.84
C SER A 21 7.07 20.79 15.14
N PHE A 22 8.14 21.00 15.92
CA PHE A 22 8.87 19.90 16.53
C PHE A 22 7.98 19.23 17.58
N LEU A 23 8.00 17.90 17.58
CA LEU A 23 7.37 17.07 18.61
C LEU A 23 8.49 16.38 19.40
N THR A 24 8.29 16.23 20.69
CA THR A 24 9.11 15.35 21.52
C THR A 24 8.86 13.89 21.15
N GLY A 25 9.77 12.97 21.51
CA GLY A 25 9.55 11.54 21.29
C GLY A 25 8.28 11.03 21.98
N THR A 26 7.92 11.57 23.14
CA THR A 26 6.69 11.23 23.88
C THR A 26 5.44 11.67 23.11
N GLU A 27 5.40 12.92 22.65
CA GLU A 27 4.28 13.42 21.84
C GLU A 27 4.14 12.65 20.51
N LEU A 28 5.27 12.24 19.92
CA LEU A 28 5.25 11.41 18.72
C LEU A 28 4.69 10.00 19.02
N MET A 29 5.00 9.43 20.18
CA MET A 29 4.47 8.13 20.62
C MET A 29 2.95 8.21 20.84
N GLU A 30 2.44 9.26 21.46
CA GLU A 30 1.00 9.52 21.61
C GLU A 30 0.31 9.68 20.24
N LYS A 31 0.93 10.41 19.31
CA LYS A 31 0.44 10.53 17.94
C LYS A 31 0.42 9.17 17.23
N ARG A 32 1.44 8.33 17.45
CA ARG A 32 1.47 6.98 16.86
C ARG A 32 0.40 6.03 17.43
N ALA A 33 -0.16 6.32 18.60
CA ALA A 33 -1.29 5.55 19.14
C ALA A 33 -2.55 5.63 18.26
N THR A 34 -2.64 6.61 17.33
CA THR A 34 -3.72 6.71 16.35
C THR A 34 -3.49 5.88 15.09
N VAL A 35 -2.32 5.26 14.93
CA VAL A 35 -2.00 4.40 13.78
C VAL A 35 -2.78 3.11 13.89
N GLY A 36 -3.64 2.85 12.92
CA GLY A 36 -4.40 1.60 12.83
C GLY A 36 -3.52 0.45 12.35
N LYS A 37 -3.89 -0.76 12.75
CA LYS A 37 -3.29 -2.02 12.30
C LYS A 37 -4.34 -2.82 11.56
N LEU A 38 -4.08 -3.12 10.30
CA LEU A 38 -4.98 -3.88 9.43
C LEU A 38 -4.54 -5.34 9.36
N THR A 39 -5.39 -6.25 9.83
CA THR A 39 -5.10 -7.69 9.77
C THR A 39 -4.98 -8.20 8.34
N THR A 40 -4.10 -9.16 8.15
CA THR A 40 -3.92 -9.88 6.88
C THR A 40 -4.76 -11.16 6.79
N SER A 41 -5.51 -11.51 7.84
CA SER A 41 -6.18 -12.80 8.05
C SER A 41 -5.21 -13.98 8.28
N SER A 42 -3.95 -13.70 8.58
CA SER A 42 -2.95 -14.68 9.00
C SER A 42 -2.28 -14.15 10.26
N SER A 43 -2.43 -14.89 11.36
CA SER A 43 -1.88 -14.50 12.67
C SER A 43 -0.36 -14.43 12.66
N THR A 44 0.29 -15.39 11.99
CA THR A 44 1.75 -15.44 11.87
C THR A 44 2.29 -14.27 11.02
N PHE A 45 1.54 -13.84 10.02
CA PHE A 45 1.96 -12.70 9.21
C PHE A 45 1.64 -11.37 9.91
N ASP A 46 0.54 -11.27 10.64
CA ASP A 46 0.23 -10.10 11.45
C ASP A 46 1.29 -9.90 12.55
N GLU A 47 1.74 -10.99 13.21
CA GLU A 47 2.84 -10.94 14.17
C GLU A 47 4.15 -10.44 13.53
N LEU A 48 4.49 -10.93 12.32
CA LEU A 48 5.64 -10.44 11.55
C LEU A 48 5.61 -8.94 11.32
N LEU A 49 4.40 -8.36 11.16
CA LEU A 49 4.18 -6.93 10.96
C LEU A 49 3.91 -6.14 12.26
N GLY A 50 4.07 -6.78 13.41
CA GLY A 50 3.81 -6.15 14.71
C GLY A 50 2.33 -5.83 14.95
N GLY A 51 1.43 -6.67 14.43
CA GLY A 51 -0.02 -6.60 14.58
C GLY A 51 -0.80 -6.29 13.30
N GLY A 52 -0.15 -6.27 12.14
CA GLY A 52 -0.79 -6.04 10.84
C GLY A 52 -0.22 -4.85 10.05
N VAL A 53 -0.83 -4.56 8.92
CA VAL A 53 -0.41 -3.46 8.03
C VAL A 53 -0.75 -2.11 8.65
N GLU A 54 0.24 -1.23 8.81
CA GLU A 54 0.05 0.07 9.44
C GLU A 54 -0.66 1.08 8.52
N THR A 55 -1.60 1.85 9.08
CA THR A 55 -2.05 3.10 8.46
C THR A 55 -0.94 4.16 8.51
N GLN A 56 -1.08 5.27 7.80
CA GLN A 56 -0.09 6.35 7.66
C GLN A 56 1.28 5.85 7.14
N SER A 57 1.28 4.71 6.49
CA SER A 57 2.48 4.05 5.96
C SER A 57 2.22 3.46 4.59
N ILE A 58 3.27 3.41 3.77
CA ILE A 58 3.25 2.63 2.53
C ILE A 58 3.86 1.27 2.82
N THR A 59 3.08 0.22 2.57
CA THR A 59 3.53 -1.18 2.60
C THR A 59 3.69 -1.69 1.18
N GLU A 60 4.90 -2.07 0.80
CA GLU A 60 5.24 -2.64 -0.49
C GLU A 60 5.25 -4.17 -0.44
N PHE A 61 4.39 -4.80 -1.23
CA PHE A 61 4.47 -6.24 -1.53
C PHE A 61 5.16 -6.44 -2.86
N TYR A 62 6.33 -7.06 -2.88
CA TYR A 62 7.05 -7.30 -4.11
C TYR A 62 7.47 -8.77 -4.27
N GLY A 63 7.67 -9.21 -5.49
CA GLY A 63 8.04 -10.58 -5.81
C GLY A 63 7.75 -10.93 -7.27
N GLN A 64 8.10 -12.15 -7.63
CA GLN A 64 7.90 -12.67 -8.98
C GLN A 64 6.41 -12.76 -9.34
N TYR A 65 6.12 -12.94 -10.64
CA TYR A 65 4.77 -13.23 -11.11
C TYR A 65 4.21 -14.47 -10.40
N GLY A 66 2.94 -14.38 -9.97
CA GLY A 66 2.26 -15.45 -9.25
C GLY A 66 2.76 -15.68 -7.81
N SER A 67 3.53 -14.77 -7.21
CA SER A 67 3.92 -14.86 -5.80
C SER A 67 2.79 -14.55 -4.81
N GLY A 68 1.69 -13.95 -5.27
CA GLY A 68 0.50 -13.67 -4.45
C GLY A 68 0.26 -12.21 -4.11
N LYS A 69 1.05 -11.26 -4.63
CA LYS A 69 0.94 -9.82 -4.33
C LYS A 69 -0.49 -9.28 -4.40
N THR A 70 -1.16 -9.49 -5.53
CA THR A 70 -2.56 -9.11 -5.73
C THR A 70 -3.50 -9.80 -4.74
N GLN A 71 -3.24 -11.06 -4.37
CA GLN A 71 -4.07 -11.78 -3.41
C GLN A 71 -4.00 -11.16 -2.01
N PHE A 72 -2.80 -10.74 -1.57
CA PHE A 72 -2.66 -9.98 -0.32
C PHE A 72 -3.39 -8.64 -0.39
N MET A 73 -3.25 -7.89 -1.48
CA MET A 73 -3.95 -6.62 -1.68
C MET A 73 -5.47 -6.80 -1.62
N LEU A 74 -6.02 -7.84 -2.28
CA LEU A 74 -7.46 -8.11 -2.27
C LEU A 74 -7.96 -8.55 -0.88
N GLN A 75 -7.19 -9.37 -0.15
CA GLN A 75 -7.52 -9.73 1.23
C GLN A 75 -7.57 -8.50 2.13
N LEU A 76 -6.56 -7.64 2.05
CA LEU A 76 -6.52 -6.39 2.82
C LEU A 76 -7.67 -5.45 2.45
N ALA A 77 -8.13 -5.46 1.19
CA ALA A 77 -9.28 -4.67 0.77
C ALA A 77 -10.61 -5.14 1.38
N VAL A 78 -10.76 -6.44 1.61
CA VAL A 78 -11.89 -6.98 2.37
C VAL A 78 -11.76 -6.66 3.84
N ASN A 79 -10.59 -6.94 4.42
CA ASN A 79 -10.34 -6.78 5.85
C ASN A 79 -10.42 -5.31 6.32
N ALA A 80 -10.08 -4.34 5.45
CA ALA A 80 -10.17 -2.91 5.78
C ALA A 80 -11.59 -2.45 6.15
N GLN A 81 -12.60 -3.20 5.74
CA GLN A 81 -14.00 -2.92 6.01
C GLN A 81 -14.50 -3.52 7.33
N LEU A 82 -13.74 -4.47 7.91
CA LEU A 82 -14.05 -5.04 9.22
C LEU A 82 -14.03 -3.95 10.31
N PRO A 83 -14.79 -4.13 11.40
CA PRO A 83 -14.64 -3.33 12.61
C PRO A 83 -13.20 -3.32 13.13
N VAL A 84 -12.83 -2.24 13.81
CA VAL A 84 -11.46 -2.09 14.36
C VAL A 84 -11.13 -3.21 15.36
N GLU A 85 -12.12 -3.63 16.15
CA GLU A 85 -12.02 -4.70 17.14
C GLU A 85 -11.73 -6.06 16.52
N GLN A 86 -12.02 -6.22 15.22
CA GLN A 86 -11.73 -7.42 14.43
C GLN A 86 -10.46 -7.27 13.57
N GLY A 87 -9.66 -6.24 13.84
CA GLY A 87 -8.44 -5.97 13.09
C GLY A 87 -8.67 -5.26 11.74
N GLY A 88 -9.87 -4.71 11.52
CA GLY A 88 -10.17 -3.87 10.38
C GLY A 88 -9.85 -2.40 10.60
N LEU A 89 -10.29 -1.55 9.68
CA LEU A 89 -10.18 -0.09 9.76
C LEU A 89 -11.55 0.61 9.71
N GLY A 90 -12.63 -0.15 9.61
CA GLY A 90 -14.00 0.34 9.56
C GLY A 90 -14.28 1.31 8.40
N GLY A 91 -13.64 1.10 7.23
CA GLY A 91 -13.76 2.05 6.13
C GLY A 91 -13.78 1.45 4.74
N GLU A 92 -13.93 2.32 3.76
CA GLU A 92 -13.98 1.96 2.35
C GLU A 92 -12.57 1.90 1.74
N VAL A 93 -12.47 1.31 0.57
CA VAL A 93 -11.20 1.03 -0.11
C VAL A 93 -11.17 1.65 -1.50
N ALA A 94 -10.04 2.23 -1.87
CA ALA A 94 -9.78 2.63 -3.26
C ALA A 94 -8.63 1.79 -3.84
N ILE A 95 -8.81 1.26 -5.05
CA ILE A 95 -7.83 0.47 -5.77
C ILE A 95 -7.53 1.13 -7.11
N ILE A 96 -6.27 1.44 -7.37
CA ILE A 96 -5.77 1.86 -8.68
C ILE A 96 -5.21 0.61 -9.36
N ASP A 97 -5.97 0.07 -10.33
CA ASP A 97 -5.62 -1.13 -11.06
C ASP A 97 -4.96 -0.77 -12.40
N THR A 98 -3.68 -1.09 -12.56
CA THR A 98 -2.91 -0.84 -13.79
C THR A 98 -2.74 -2.10 -14.65
N GLU A 99 -3.01 -3.29 -14.09
CA GLU A 99 -2.81 -4.57 -14.75
C GLU A 99 -4.12 -5.26 -15.16
N ASN A 100 -5.27 -4.66 -14.82
CA ASN A 100 -6.60 -5.25 -15.03
C ASN A 100 -6.76 -6.61 -14.33
N THR A 101 -6.31 -6.68 -13.09
CA THR A 101 -6.25 -7.92 -12.29
C THR A 101 -7.33 -7.99 -11.22
N PHE A 102 -8.07 -6.91 -10.96
CA PHE A 102 -9.20 -6.93 -10.04
C PHE A 102 -10.28 -7.90 -10.52
N ARG A 103 -10.71 -8.78 -9.62
CA ARG A 103 -11.77 -9.77 -9.88
C ARG A 103 -12.79 -9.74 -8.73
N PRO A 104 -14.02 -9.27 -8.99
CA PRO A 104 -15.09 -9.26 -7.99
C PRO A 104 -15.35 -10.64 -7.38
N GLU A 105 -15.24 -11.70 -8.19
CA GLU A 105 -15.45 -13.08 -7.76
C GLU A 105 -14.50 -13.47 -6.62
N ARG A 106 -13.28 -12.93 -6.66
CA ARG A 106 -12.29 -13.19 -5.62
C ARG A 106 -12.62 -12.47 -4.32
N ILE A 107 -13.15 -11.26 -4.41
CA ILE A 107 -13.67 -10.51 -3.24
C ILE A 107 -14.85 -11.27 -2.61
N ILE A 108 -15.77 -11.77 -3.44
CA ILE A 108 -16.92 -12.55 -2.99
C ILE A 108 -16.49 -13.77 -2.17
N SER A 109 -15.51 -14.55 -2.64
CA SER A 109 -15.00 -15.72 -1.92
C SER A 109 -14.40 -15.32 -0.57
N MET A 110 -13.56 -14.27 -0.55
CA MET A 110 -12.92 -13.78 0.68
C MET A 110 -13.93 -13.20 1.68
N ALA A 111 -14.94 -12.47 1.19
CA ALA A 111 -16.01 -11.90 2.03
C ALA A 111 -16.84 -13.01 2.69
N LYS A 112 -17.29 -14.02 1.92
CA LYS A 112 -18.02 -15.17 2.44
C LYS A 112 -17.24 -15.93 3.52
N ALA A 113 -15.93 -16.11 3.33
CA ALA A 113 -15.07 -16.78 4.30
C ALA A 113 -14.89 -16.01 5.63
N LEU A 114 -15.25 -14.72 5.64
CA LEU A 114 -15.30 -13.87 6.82
C LEU A 114 -16.73 -13.60 7.30
N GLU A 115 -17.72 -14.33 6.77
CA GLU A 115 -19.16 -14.18 7.10
C GLU A 115 -19.69 -12.76 6.82
N LEU A 116 -19.10 -12.06 5.83
CA LEU A 116 -19.54 -10.74 5.38
C LEU A 116 -20.48 -10.86 4.19
N ASP A 117 -21.39 -9.89 4.05
CA ASP A 117 -22.20 -9.76 2.84
C ASP A 117 -21.34 -9.31 1.65
N PRO A 118 -21.18 -10.14 0.60
CA PRO A 118 -20.32 -9.81 -0.53
C PRO A 118 -20.76 -8.56 -1.31
N ASP A 119 -22.06 -8.31 -1.41
CA ASP A 119 -22.58 -7.15 -2.14
C ASP A 119 -22.27 -5.85 -1.38
N GLU A 120 -22.40 -5.89 -0.06
CA GLU A 120 -22.00 -4.79 0.80
C GLU A 120 -20.49 -4.52 0.68
N VAL A 121 -19.67 -5.59 0.77
CA VAL A 121 -18.20 -5.47 0.64
C VAL A 121 -17.82 -4.90 -0.72
N LEU A 122 -18.40 -5.38 -1.81
CA LEU A 122 -18.11 -4.88 -3.16
C LEU A 122 -18.53 -3.41 -3.32
N SER A 123 -19.63 -2.99 -2.74
CA SER A 123 -20.13 -1.61 -2.82
C SER A 123 -19.19 -0.58 -2.18
N LYS A 124 -18.33 -1.02 -1.27
CA LYS A 124 -17.34 -0.21 -0.55
C LYS A 124 -15.93 -0.25 -1.17
N ILE A 125 -15.74 -0.94 -2.31
CA ILE A 125 -14.48 -1.00 -3.02
C ILE A 125 -14.55 -0.17 -4.31
N HIS A 126 -13.85 0.96 -4.35
CA HIS A 126 -13.77 1.86 -5.49
C HIS A 126 -12.58 1.47 -6.38
N VAL A 127 -12.84 0.92 -7.55
CA VAL A 127 -11.78 0.49 -8.48
C VAL A 127 -11.64 1.50 -9.61
N GLY A 128 -10.45 2.07 -9.75
CA GLY A 128 -10.09 2.94 -10.86
C GLY A 128 -9.04 2.29 -11.75
N ARG A 129 -9.37 2.07 -13.04
CA ARG A 129 -8.41 1.53 -14.00
C ARG A 129 -7.53 2.62 -14.59
N ALA A 130 -6.22 2.43 -14.53
CA ALA A 130 -5.23 3.30 -15.14
C ALA A 130 -4.48 2.59 -16.26
N TYR A 131 -4.47 3.18 -17.47
CA TYR A 131 -3.82 2.61 -18.64
C TYR A 131 -2.40 3.13 -18.87
N ASN A 132 -2.01 4.18 -18.16
CA ASN A 132 -0.69 4.79 -18.26
C ASN A 132 -0.29 5.47 -16.94
N SER A 133 0.99 5.83 -16.84
CA SER A 133 1.54 6.43 -15.63
C SER A 133 0.90 7.76 -15.26
N HIS A 134 0.53 8.57 -16.26
CA HIS A 134 -0.15 9.84 -16.02
C HIS A 134 -1.54 9.63 -15.40
N GLN A 135 -2.33 8.70 -15.93
CA GLN A 135 -3.63 8.35 -15.37
C GLN A 135 -3.48 7.77 -13.95
N GLN A 136 -2.48 6.89 -13.72
CA GLN A 136 -2.18 6.34 -12.41
C GLN A 136 -1.94 7.46 -11.38
N MET A 137 -1.14 8.47 -11.71
CA MET A 137 -0.88 9.62 -10.85
C MET A 137 -2.14 10.48 -10.63
N LEU A 138 -2.97 10.69 -11.68
CA LEU A 138 -4.22 11.45 -11.58
C LEU A 138 -5.26 10.73 -10.70
N MET A 139 -5.28 9.40 -10.69
CA MET A 139 -6.22 8.62 -9.87
C MET A 139 -6.04 8.92 -8.38
N VAL A 140 -4.84 9.21 -7.88
CA VAL A 140 -4.64 9.62 -6.48
C VAL A 140 -5.40 10.93 -6.17
N LYS A 141 -5.47 11.86 -7.12
CA LYS A 141 -6.27 13.08 -6.96
C LYS A 141 -7.76 12.76 -6.90
N LYS A 142 -8.25 11.85 -7.76
CA LYS A 142 -9.64 11.41 -7.74
C LYS A 142 -10.01 10.70 -6.43
N VAL A 143 -9.12 9.85 -5.91
CA VAL A 143 -9.34 9.21 -4.61
C VAL A 143 -9.44 10.25 -3.49
N LYS A 144 -8.66 11.34 -3.52
CA LYS A 144 -8.80 12.44 -2.55
C LYS A 144 -10.17 13.14 -2.62
N GLU A 145 -10.76 13.24 -3.79
CA GLU A 145 -12.12 13.80 -3.93
C GLU A 145 -13.16 12.82 -3.33
N ILE A 146 -13.03 11.51 -3.62
CA ILE A 146 -13.90 10.48 -3.01
C ILE A 146 -13.77 10.51 -1.47
N ALA A 147 -12.55 10.67 -0.96
CA ALA A 147 -12.27 10.67 0.47
C ALA A 147 -12.84 11.90 1.23
N LYS A 148 -13.38 12.89 0.54
CA LYS A 148 -14.15 13.99 1.17
C LYS A 148 -15.54 13.55 1.63
N GLU A 149 -16.11 12.54 0.96
CA GLU A 149 -17.49 12.08 1.17
C GLU A 149 -17.51 10.67 1.77
N LYS A 150 -16.46 9.89 1.55
CA LYS A 150 -16.37 8.48 1.92
C LYS A 150 -15.15 8.24 2.83
N PRO A 151 -15.28 7.38 3.86
CA PRO A 151 -14.18 7.08 4.77
C PRO A 151 -13.17 6.11 4.11
N ILE A 152 -12.37 6.58 3.15
CA ILE A 152 -11.36 5.75 2.50
C ILE A 152 -10.23 5.46 3.50
N LYS A 153 -10.12 4.23 3.96
CA LYS A 153 -9.15 3.76 4.94
C LYS A 153 -8.05 2.89 4.37
N MET A 154 -8.20 2.48 3.11
CA MET A 154 -7.13 1.82 2.36
C MET A 154 -7.05 2.37 0.94
N LEU A 155 -5.83 2.68 0.48
CA LEU A 155 -5.53 2.99 -0.91
C LEU A 155 -4.51 1.98 -1.43
N ALA A 156 -4.88 1.26 -2.48
CA ALA A 156 -4.01 0.28 -3.11
C ALA A 156 -3.63 0.66 -4.54
N VAL A 157 -2.42 0.26 -4.97
CA VAL A 157 -1.94 0.41 -6.35
C VAL A 157 -1.38 -0.92 -6.84
N ASP A 158 -2.02 -1.53 -7.82
CA ASP A 158 -1.58 -2.80 -8.43
C ASP A 158 -1.41 -2.66 -9.96
N SER A 159 -0.18 -2.55 -10.46
CA SER A 159 1.10 -2.48 -9.81
C SER A 159 1.68 -1.06 -9.86
N LEU A 160 2.55 -0.76 -8.89
CA LEU A 160 3.15 0.58 -8.74
C LEU A 160 3.96 1.02 -9.95
N THR A 161 4.82 0.14 -10.50
CA THR A 161 5.86 0.53 -11.47
C THR A 161 5.60 0.06 -12.89
N GLY A 162 4.56 -0.73 -13.13
CA GLY A 162 4.28 -1.34 -14.43
C GLY A 162 4.15 -0.32 -15.56
N ALA A 163 3.25 0.65 -15.40
CA ALA A 163 2.99 1.70 -16.38
C ALA A 163 4.23 2.58 -16.63
N PHE A 164 4.95 2.96 -15.56
CA PHE A 164 6.17 3.76 -15.70
C PHE A 164 7.26 3.04 -16.48
N ARG A 165 7.38 1.71 -16.36
CA ARG A 165 8.35 0.93 -17.13
C ARG A 165 8.00 0.83 -18.59
N ALA A 166 6.73 0.69 -18.89
CA ALA A 166 6.25 0.58 -20.27
C ALA A 166 6.46 1.88 -21.06
N GLU A 167 6.34 3.04 -20.39
CA GLU A 167 6.43 4.35 -21.05
C GLU A 167 7.86 4.91 -21.08
N TYR A 168 8.63 4.73 -20.02
CA TYR A 168 9.99 5.30 -19.89
C TYR A 168 11.04 4.22 -20.13
N ILE A 169 11.33 3.96 -21.41
CA ILE A 169 12.24 2.91 -21.87
C ILE A 169 13.66 3.49 -22.09
N GLY A 170 14.67 2.73 -21.70
CA GLY A 170 16.08 3.07 -21.92
C GLY A 170 16.71 3.94 -20.82
N ARG A 171 18.01 4.13 -20.93
CA ARG A 171 18.82 4.85 -19.91
C ARG A 171 18.56 6.35 -19.91
N GLY A 172 18.23 6.93 -21.06
CA GLY A 172 18.00 8.37 -21.21
C GLY A 172 16.79 8.89 -20.47
N THR A 173 15.75 8.04 -20.28
CA THR A 173 14.52 8.40 -19.59
C THR A 173 14.50 8.02 -18.10
N LEU A 174 15.60 7.44 -17.59
CA LEU A 174 15.66 6.92 -16.23
C LEU A 174 15.41 8.01 -15.17
N ALA A 175 16.04 9.17 -15.31
CA ALA A 175 15.89 10.28 -14.36
C ALA A 175 14.46 10.80 -14.32
N GLU A 176 13.82 10.98 -15.49
CA GLU A 176 12.41 11.41 -15.59
C GLU A 176 11.47 10.37 -14.95
N ARG A 177 11.63 9.09 -15.27
CA ARG A 177 10.86 7.99 -14.68
C ARG A 177 10.97 8.01 -13.16
N GLN A 178 12.18 8.14 -12.63
CA GLN A 178 12.41 8.17 -11.18
C GLN A 178 11.77 9.42 -10.54
N GLY A 179 11.87 10.58 -11.16
CA GLY A 179 11.18 11.80 -10.70
C GLY A 179 9.66 11.62 -10.59
N LYS A 180 9.04 11.00 -11.60
CA LYS A 180 7.58 10.73 -11.60
C LYS A 180 7.20 9.69 -10.55
N ILE A 181 7.96 8.62 -10.40
CA ILE A 181 7.72 7.61 -9.34
C ILE A 181 7.84 8.28 -7.96
N ASN A 182 8.83 9.13 -7.74
CA ASN A 182 8.99 9.85 -6.47
C ASN A 182 7.79 10.77 -6.17
N ALA A 183 7.33 11.53 -7.16
CA ALA A 183 6.16 12.37 -7.02
C ALA A 183 4.88 11.56 -6.70
N HIS A 184 4.73 10.40 -7.35
CA HIS A 184 3.61 9.49 -7.10
C HIS A 184 3.66 8.90 -5.69
N MET A 185 4.82 8.36 -5.26
CA MET A 185 5.02 7.83 -3.91
C MET A 185 4.77 8.89 -2.84
N SER A 186 5.24 10.12 -3.05
CA SER A 186 4.99 11.24 -2.14
C SER A 186 3.50 11.58 -2.04
N ALA A 187 2.76 11.50 -3.15
CA ALA A 187 1.32 11.73 -3.16
C ALA A 187 0.55 10.63 -2.42
N LEU A 188 0.99 9.37 -2.54
CA LEU A 188 0.46 8.21 -1.82
C LEU A 188 0.73 8.30 -0.32
N ALA A 189 1.98 8.60 0.09
CA ALA A 189 2.35 8.78 1.49
C ALA A 189 1.50 9.88 2.15
N ARG A 190 1.39 11.03 1.47
CA ARG A 190 0.56 12.15 1.96
C ARG A 190 -0.92 11.78 2.09
N PHE A 191 -1.44 10.91 1.21
CA PHE A 191 -2.80 10.41 1.34
C PHE A 191 -2.95 9.58 2.63
N GLY A 192 -2.04 8.64 2.85
CA GLY A 192 -2.03 7.81 4.06
C GLY A 192 -2.02 8.63 5.35
N ASP A 193 -1.14 9.64 5.42
CA ASP A 193 -1.03 10.53 6.58
C ASP A 193 -2.31 11.35 6.83
N LEU A 194 -2.87 11.95 5.77
CA LEU A 194 -4.02 12.87 5.90
C LEU A 194 -5.31 12.15 6.25
N HIS A 195 -5.51 10.92 5.77
CA HIS A 195 -6.76 10.17 5.94
C HIS A 195 -6.66 9.06 6.99
N ASN A 196 -5.51 8.93 7.66
CA ASN A 196 -5.20 7.78 8.52
C ASN A 196 -5.54 6.47 7.80
N ALA A 197 -5.01 6.31 6.60
CA ALA A 197 -5.28 5.19 5.71
C ALA A 197 -4.04 4.31 5.52
N ALA A 198 -4.24 3.01 5.36
CA ALA A 198 -3.20 2.09 4.93
C ALA A 198 -2.96 2.30 3.41
N VAL A 199 -1.69 2.44 3.01
CA VAL A 199 -1.33 2.50 1.61
C VAL A 199 -0.59 1.22 1.24
N VAL A 200 -1.14 0.47 0.28
CA VAL A 200 -0.60 -0.81 -0.16
C VAL A 200 -0.18 -0.71 -1.63
N VAL A 201 1.05 -1.06 -1.93
CA VAL A 201 1.53 -1.08 -3.31
C VAL A 201 2.08 -2.47 -3.65
N THR A 202 1.74 -2.97 -4.82
CA THR A 202 2.37 -4.17 -5.35
C THR A 202 3.48 -3.79 -6.32
N ASN A 203 4.55 -4.55 -6.35
CA ASN A 203 5.67 -4.28 -7.23
C ASN A 203 6.27 -5.58 -7.78
N GLN A 204 6.77 -5.52 -9.00
CA GLN A 204 7.45 -6.63 -9.64
C GLN A 204 8.95 -6.61 -9.29
N VAL A 205 9.62 -7.71 -9.57
CA VAL A 205 11.06 -7.83 -9.45
C VAL A 205 11.70 -7.95 -10.83
N SER A 206 12.93 -7.51 -10.95
CA SER A 206 13.81 -7.82 -12.07
C SER A 206 14.89 -8.77 -11.61
N SER A 207 15.19 -9.78 -12.44
CA SER A 207 16.33 -10.66 -12.22
C SER A 207 17.63 -9.95 -12.65
N ASN A 208 18.68 -10.06 -11.86
CA ASN A 208 20.02 -9.71 -12.28
C ASN A 208 20.78 -11.01 -12.60
N PRO A 209 20.90 -11.41 -13.87
CA PRO A 209 21.55 -12.66 -14.23
C PRO A 209 23.06 -12.69 -13.92
N ALA A 210 23.65 -11.56 -13.61
CA ALA A 210 25.06 -11.44 -13.22
C ALA A 210 25.32 -11.58 -11.70
N ALA A 211 24.27 -11.84 -10.90
CA ALA A 211 24.44 -12.09 -9.48
C ALA A 211 24.88 -13.54 -9.25
N PHE A 212 26.14 -13.75 -8.91
CA PHE A 212 26.69 -15.09 -8.62
C PHE A 212 26.38 -15.61 -7.21
N PHE A 213 25.97 -14.74 -6.28
CA PHE A 213 25.64 -15.09 -4.89
C PHE A 213 24.39 -14.33 -4.44
N GLY A 214 23.58 -14.98 -3.58
CA GLY A 214 22.36 -14.43 -3.00
C GLY A 214 21.13 -14.49 -3.92
N ASP A 215 20.05 -13.80 -3.54
CA ASP A 215 18.86 -13.71 -4.35
C ASP A 215 19.08 -12.69 -5.50
N PRO A 216 19.06 -13.14 -6.78
CA PRO A 216 19.29 -12.27 -7.92
C PRO A 216 18.14 -11.30 -8.17
N THR A 217 17.03 -11.41 -7.43
CA THR A 217 15.83 -10.61 -7.63
C THR A 217 15.89 -9.28 -6.87
N LYS A 218 15.68 -8.17 -7.59
CA LYS A 218 15.57 -6.84 -6.98
C LYS A 218 14.22 -6.21 -7.33
N PRO A 219 13.56 -5.55 -6.37
CA PRO A 219 12.33 -4.83 -6.65
C PRO A 219 12.60 -3.69 -7.66
N ILE A 220 11.62 -3.47 -8.53
CA ILE A 220 11.68 -2.42 -9.54
C ILE A 220 11.38 -1.08 -8.86
N GLY A 221 11.94 0.02 -9.40
CA GLY A 221 11.79 1.37 -8.84
C GLY A 221 12.98 1.85 -8.03
N GLY A 222 13.91 0.93 -7.69
CA GLY A 222 15.18 1.27 -7.03
C GLY A 222 15.00 1.90 -5.66
N ASN A 223 15.96 2.75 -5.28
CA ASN A 223 15.99 3.35 -3.94
C ASN A 223 14.78 4.24 -3.62
N ILE A 224 14.14 4.87 -4.63
CA ILE A 224 13.01 5.77 -4.40
C ILE A 224 11.84 5.00 -3.79
N VAL A 225 11.46 3.86 -4.37
CA VAL A 225 10.39 3.03 -3.82
C VAL A 225 10.84 2.45 -2.47
N GLY A 226 12.09 1.98 -2.38
CA GLY A 226 12.65 1.41 -1.16
C GLY A 226 12.63 2.37 0.03
N HIS A 227 13.08 3.60 -0.16
CA HIS A 227 13.13 4.58 0.94
C HIS A 227 11.77 5.20 1.32
N THR A 228 10.82 5.21 0.38
CA THR A 228 9.49 5.78 0.66
C THR A 228 8.56 4.76 1.30
N SER A 229 8.71 3.47 0.97
CA SER A 229 7.95 2.38 1.58
C SER A 229 8.46 2.14 3.00
N LYS A 230 7.57 2.24 3.99
CA LYS A 230 7.92 2.00 5.40
C LYS A 230 8.11 0.52 5.69
N PHE A 231 7.28 -0.32 5.10
CA PHE A 231 7.35 -1.78 5.24
C PHE A 231 7.54 -2.40 3.86
N ARG A 232 8.50 -3.31 3.75
CA ARG A 232 8.82 -3.97 2.49
C ARG A 232 8.78 -5.48 2.67
N ILE A 233 7.82 -6.11 1.99
CA ILE A 233 7.55 -7.53 2.09
C ILE A 233 7.92 -8.21 0.78
N TYR A 234 8.90 -9.10 0.83
CA TYR A 234 9.25 -9.97 -0.27
C TYR A 234 8.41 -11.23 -0.23
N LEU A 235 7.67 -11.47 -1.31
CA LEU A 235 6.83 -12.66 -1.47
C LEU A 235 7.47 -13.64 -2.45
N ARG A 236 7.68 -14.88 -2.01
CA ARG A 236 8.14 -15.96 -2.87
C ARG A 236 7.29 -17.23 -2.69
N ARG A 237 7.27 -18.07 -3.71
CA ARG A 237 6.63 -19.39 -3.60
C ARG A 237 7.45 -20.27 -2.67
N GLY A 238 6.78 -20.92 -1.75
CA GLY A 238 7.31 -21.94 -0.85
C GLY A 238 6.94 -23.35 -1.29
N LYS A 239 7.29 -24.32 -0.46
CA LYS A 239 6.90 -25.72 -0.66
C LYS A 239 5.39 -25.90 -0.41
N ALA A 240 4.81 -26.95 -0.98
CA ALA A 240 3.40 -27.34 -0.78
C ALA A 240 2.39 -26.21 -1.05
N GLY A 241 2.65 -25.37 -2.06
CA GLY A 241 1.74 -24.29 -2.43
C GLY A 241 1.76 -23.05 -1.53
N ARG A 242 2.49 -23.09 -0.41
CA ARG A 242 2.61 -21.95 0.53
C ARG A 242 3.33 -20.76 -0.07
N ARG A 243 3.27 -19.65 0.62
CA ARG A 243 4.05 -18.44 0.33
C ARG A 243 4.95 -18.14 1.52
N VAL A 244 6.18 -17.78 1.22
CA VAL A 244 7.10 -17.20 2.21
C VAL A 244 6.99 -15.69 2.08
N CYS A 245 6.63 -15.06 3.18
CA CYS A 245 6.53 -13.61 3.34
C CYS A 245 7.70 -13.14 4.19
N ARG A 246 8.69 -12.47 3.58
CA ARG A 246 9.84 -11.94 4.30
C ARG A 246 9.70 -10.43 4.48
N LEU A 247 9.73 -9.98 5.72
CA LEU A 247 9.91 -8.57 6.06
C LEU A 247 11.38 -8.23 5.81
N VAL A 248 11.64 -7.46 4.76
CA VAL A 248 13.01 -7.10 4.32
C VAL A 248 13.44 -5.77 4.90
N ASP A 249 12.48 -4.89 5.16
CA ASP A 249 12.77 -3.56 5.69
C ASP A 249 11.55 -3.05 6.47
N SER A 250 11.83 -2.45 7.63
CA SER A 250 10.85 -1.75 8.44
C SER A 250 11.53 -0.74 9.37
N PRO A 251 10.82 0.30 9.85
CA PRO A 251 11.42 1.30 10.73
C PRO A 251 11.80 0.79 12.11
N HIS A 252 11.21 -0.32 12.59
CA HIS A 252 11.34 -0.75 13.99
C HIS A 252 11.23 -2.25 14.23
N LEU A 253 10.91 -3.04 13.20
CA LEU A 253 10.82 -4.49 13.31
C LEU A 253 12.06 -5.15 12.71
N PRO A 254 12.57 -6.24 13.28
CA PRO A 254 13.68 -6.99 12.69
C PRO A 254 13.23 -7.72 11.42
N GLU A 255 14.18 -7.99 10.53
CA GLU A 255 13.94 -8.89 9.41
C GLU A 255 13.54 -10.28 9.92
N ASN A 256 12.46 -10.83 9.37
CA ASN A 256 11.97 -12.17 9.68
C ASN A 256 11.08 -12.67 8.54
N GLU A 257 10.65 -13.94 8.63
CA GLU A 257 9.79 -14.58 7.63
C GLU A 257 8.57 -15.23 8.29
N ALA A 258 7.43 -15.18 7.59
CA ALA A 258 6.23 -15.93 7.92
C ALA A 258 5.82 -16.81 6.75
N LEU A 259 5.17 -17.94 7.05
CA LEU A 259 4.57 -18.81 6.06
C LEU A 259 3.06 -18.59 6.02
N VAL A 260 2.52 -18.42 4.82
CA VAL A 260 1.09 -18.28 4.60
C VAL A 260 0.62 -19.17 3.46
N SER A 261 -0.66 -19.52 3.49
CA SER A 261 -1.37 -20.21 2.42
C SER A 261 -2.31 -19.25 1.71
N ILE A 262 -2.38 -19.36 0.38
CA ILE A 262 -3.40 -18.70 -0.43
C ILE A 262 -4.41 -19.77 -0.81
N THR A 263 -5.58 -19.71 -0.19
CA THR A 263 -6.68 -20.67 -0.36
C THR A 263 -7.83 -20.05 -1.14
N GLU A 264 -8.90 -20.78 -1.36
CA GLU A 264 -10.17 -20.23 -1.88
C GLU A 264 -10.73 -19.17 -0.92
N ASP A 265 -10.58 -19.37 0.36
CA ASP A 265 -11.07 -18.46 1.41
C ASP A 265 -10.20 -17.20 1.60
N GLY A 266 -9.06 -17.11 0.93
CA GLY A 266 -8.15 -15.98 1.02
C GLY A 266 -6.77 -16.34 1.59
N ILE A 267 -6.18 -15.40 2.33
CA ILE A 267 -4.91 -15.59 3.03
C ILE A 267 -5.17 -16.25 4.39
N ARG A 268 -4.40 -17.30 4.69
CA ARG A 268 -4.47 -18.06 5.95
C ARG A 268 -3.07 -18.42 6.41
N ASP A 269 -2.93 -18.81 7.67
CA ASP A 269 -1.68 -19.36 8.19
C ASP A 269 -1.23 -20.58 7.39
N GLY A 270 0.09 -20.74 7.23
CA GLY A 270 0.71 -21.72 6.34
C GLY A 270 1.05 -23.07 6.98
#